data_833478072aba7d52cc525fd6a5cbfa3f
#
_entry.id   833478072aba7d52cc525fd6a5cbfa3f
#
_cell.length_a   1.000
_cell.length_b   1.000
_cell.length_c   1.000
_cell.angle_alpha   90.00
_cell.angle_beta   90.00
_cell.angle_gamma   90.00
#
_symmetry.space_group_name_H-M   'P 1'
#
loop_
_entity.id
_entity.type
_entity.pdbx_description
1 polymer ?
#
loop_
_entity_poly.entity_id
_entity_poly.type
_entity_poly.pdbx_seq_one_letter_code
_entity_poly.pdbx_strand_id
1 'polypeptide(L)'
;MVKRERNQEIDIMKGLLTLAMILCHCLQFFGKEDAGIEKILVNVINLTTFSGFLFCFGFVCCLAYFQGDTRRGIVHMLRNMIRLLLAFYISSLAYMAFKEQKIFRKDFIREVLTLRRYPGWSEFLASFAEVLL
;
A
#
# COMPACT_ATOMS: atom_id res chain seq x y z
N MET A 1 -1.29 -24.69 20.80
CA MET A 1 -1.47 -23.74 19.69
C MET A 1 -2.90 -23.25 19.74
N VAL A 2 -3.14 -22.04 20.19
CA VAL A 2 -4.47 -21.43 20.16
C VAL A 2 -4.79 -21.14 18.71
N LYS A 3 -5.81 -21.80 18.15
CA LYS A 3 -6.30 -21.58 16.80
C LYS A 3 -6.87 -20.15 16.77
N ARG A 4 -6.15 -19.22 16.16
CA ARG A 4 -6.57 -17.82 16.06
C ARG A 4 -7.82 -17.77 15.19
N GLU A 5 -8.94 -17.40 15.76
CA GLU A 5 -10.16 -17.18 14.99
C GLU A 5 -9.91 -16.03 14.00
N ARG A 6 -10.21 -16.30 12.74
CA ARG A 6 -10.07 -15.33 11.66
C ARG A 6 -11.21 -14.32 11.78
N ASN A 7 -10.87 -13.05 11.89
CA ASN A 7 -11.88 -12.00 11.96
C ASN A 7 -12.46 -11.74 10.56
N GLN A 8 -13.65 -12.30 10.32
CA GLN A 8 -14.34 -12.21 9.03
C GLN A 8 -14.71 -10.78 8.65
N GLU A 9 -15.03 -9.92 9.62
CA GLU A 9 -15.41 -8.52 9.39
C GLU A 9 -14.25 -7.73 8.76
N ILE A 10 -13.05 -7.90 9.30
CA ILE A 10 -11.83 -7.27 8.76
C ILE A 10 -11.50 -7.80 7.36
N ASP A 11 -11.71 -9.08 7.10
CA ASP A 11 -11.47 -9.66 5.78
C ASP A 11 -12.47 -9.13 4.74
N ILE A 12 -13.74 -8.99 5.10
CA ILE A 12 -14.78 -8.37 4.25
C ILE A 12 -14.43 -6.90 3.98
N MET A 13 -14.05 -6.16 5.02
CA MET A 13 -13.66 -4.75 4.89
C MET A 13 -12.47 -4.59 3.93
N LYS A 14 -11.43 -5.41 4.05
CA LYS A 14 -10.30 -5.41 3.12
C LYS A 14 -10.74 -5.73 1.68
N GLY A 15 -11.65 -6.68 1.51
CA GLY A 15 -12.20 -7.02 0.20
C GLY A 15 -12.91 -5.83 -0.45
N LEU A 16 -13.77 -5.14 0.29
CA LEU A 16 -14.47 -3.93 -0.19
C LEU A 16 -13.50 -2.80 -0.53
N LEU A 17 -12.49 -2.56 0.31
CA LEU A 17 -11.46 -1.57 0.06
C LEU A 17 -10.63 -1.91 -1.20
N THR A 18 -10.35 -3.19 -1.44
CA THR A 18 -9.66 -3.64 -2.65
C THR A 18 -10.50 -3.36 -3.90
N LEU A 19 -11.80 -3.65 -3.86
CA LEU A 19 -12.71 -3.32 -4.96
C LEU A 19 -12.79 -1.81 -5.21
N ALA A 20 -12.86 -1.01 -4.15
CA ALA A 20 -12.85 0.45 -4.25
C ALA A 20 -11.55 0.97 -4.87
N MET A 21 -10.39 0.39 -4.51
CA MET A 21 -9.10 0.74 -5.10
C MET A 21 -9.04 0.39 -6.59
N ILE A 22 -9.52 -0.79 -6.99
CA ILE A 22 -9.61 -1.17 -8.40
C ILE A 22 -10.48 -0.18 -9.18
N LEU A 23 -11.66 0.16 -8.63
CA LEU A 23 -12.55 1.15 -9.23
C LEU A 23 -11.87 2.51 -9.39
N CYS A 24 -11.17 2.98 -8.37
CA CYS A 24 -10.40 4.23 -8.40
C CYS A 24 -9.37 4.23 -9.53
N HIS A 25 -8.62 3.15 -9.68
CA HIS A 25 -7.63 3.02 -10.75
C HIS A 25 -8.29 2.95 -12.14
N CYS A 26 -9.41 2.25 -12.28
CA CYS A 26 -10.17 2.24 -13.53
C CYS A 26 -10.64 3.64 -13.91
N LEU A 27 -11.19 4.41 -12.98
CA LEU A 27 -11.60 5.79 -13.22
C LEU A 27 -10.41 6.69 -13.61
N GLN A 28 -9.25 6.51 -12.97
CA GLN A 28 -8.04 7.27 -13.31
C GLN A 28 -7.48 6.93 -14.70
N PHE A 29 -7.65 5.68 -15.16
CA PHE A 29 -7.13 5.27 -16.47
C PHE A 29 -8.10 5.56 -17.62
N PHE A 30 -9.40 5.42 -17.40
CA PHE A 30 -10.42 5.48 -18.43
C PHE A 30 -11.32 6.71 -18.31
N GLY A 31 -11.29 7.42 -17.18
CA GLY A 31 -12.05 8.65 -16.97
C GLY A 31 -11.54 9.80 -17.84
N LYS A 32 -12.42 10.71 -18.20
CA LYS A 32 -12.07 11.94 -18.90
C LYS A 32 -11.58 12.97 -17.89
N GLU A 33 -10.41 13.55 -18.12
CA GLU A 33 -9.77 14.52 -17.21
C GLU A 33 -10.63 15.77 -16.89
N ASP A 34 -11.65 16.05 -17.69
CA ASP A 34 -12.46 17.28 -17.60
C ASP A 34 -13.76 17.15 -16.77
N ALA A 35 -14.11 15.96 -16.29
CA ALA A 35 -15.33 15.78 -15.50
C ALA A 35 -15.06 16.11 -14.02
N GLY A 36 -15.47 17.28 -13.57
CA GLY A 36 -15.29 17.73 -12.18
C GLY A 36 -15.81 16.75 -11.12
N ILE A 37 -16.90 16.03 -11.43
CA ILE A 37 -17.49 15.00 -10.55
C ILE A 37 -16.59 13.78 -10.43
N GLU A 38 -16.00 13.30 -11.53
CA GLU A 38 -15.09 12.15 -11.53
C GLU A 38 -13.86 12.42 -10.66
N LYS A 39 -13.30 13.62 -10.73
CA LYS A 39 -12.15 14.03 -9.92
C LYS A 39 -12.50 14.03 -8.43
N ILE A 40 -13.64 14.53 -8.04
CA ILE A 40 -14.11 14.51 -6.65
C ILE A 40 -14.31 13.07 -6.19
N LEU A 41 -14.96 12.24 -7.00
CA LEU A 41 -15.20 10.83 -6.70
C LEU A 41 -13.89 10.05 -6.50
N VAL A 42 -12.94 10.22 -7.42
CA VAL A 42 -11.60 9.60 -7.34
C VAL A 42 -10.88 10.03 -6.06
N ASN A 43 -10.90 11.32 -5.71
CA ASN A 43 -10.26 11.81 -4.50
C ASN A 43 -10.90 11.23 -3.22
N VAL A 44 -12.24 11.18 -3.16
CA VAL A 44 -12.97 10.62 -2.01
C VAL A 44 -12.69 9.13 -1.87
N ILE A 45 -12.77 8.37 -2.97
CA ILE A 45 -12.49 6.93 -2.97
C ILE A 45 -11.04 6.68 -2.56
N ASN A 46 -10.07 7.42 -3.11
CA ASN A 46 -8.66 7.25 -2.81
C ASN A 46 -8.37 7.51 -1.33
N LEU A 47 -8.87 8.63 -0.79
CA LEU A 47 -8.71 8.98 0.62
C LEU A 47 -9.33 7.92 1.55
N THR A 48 -10.56 7.49 1.26
CA THR A 48 -11.29 6.49 2.07
C THR A 48 -10.59 5.14 2.00
N THR A 49 -10.16 4.73 0.80
CA THR A 49 -9.50 3.45 0.58
C THR A 49 -8.15 3.40 1.27
N PHE A 50 -7.34 4.45 1.13
CA PHE A 50 -6.04 4.54 1.78
C PHE A 50 -6.16 4.49 3.31
N SER A 51 -7.02 5.34 3.89
CA SER A 51 -7.25 5.39 5.34
C SER A 51 -7.83 4.08 5.87
N GLY A 52 -8.76 3.47 5.14
CA GLY A 52 -9.36 2.18 5.49
C GLY A 52 -8.35 1.03 5.49
N PHE A 53 -7.47 0.96 4.49
CA PHE A 53 -6.39 -0.02 4.46
C PHE A 53 -5.41 0.17 5.61
N LEU A 54 -5.03 1.42 5.89
CA LEU A 54 -4.13 1.75 6.99
C LEU A 54 -4.72 1.32 8.34
N PHE A 55 -6.01 1.58 8.54
CA PHE A 55 -6.75 1.13 9.72
C PHE A 55 -6.77 -0.41 9.84
N CYS A 56 -7.18 -1.11 8.76
CA CYS A 56 -7.20 -2.58 8.75
C CYS A 56 -5.82 -3.17 9.01
N PHE A 57 -4.79 -2.55 8.45
CA PHE A 57 -3.40 -2.97 8.62
C PHE A 57 -2.95 -2.80 10.06
N GLY A 58 -3.14 -1.61 10.65
CA GLY A 58 -2.82 -1.34 12.05
C GLY A 58 -3.56 -2.25 13.01
N PHE A 59 -4.85 -2.48 12.77
CA PHE A 59 -5.67 -3.40 13.58
C PHE A 59 -5.14 -4.83 13.55
N VAL A 60 -4.84 -5.35 12.35
CA VAL A 60 -4.25 -6.70 12.18
C VAL A 60 -2.87 -6.78 12.79
N CYS A 61 -2.04 -5.76 12.67
CA CYS A 61 -0.73 -5.69 13.30
C CYS A 61 -0.87 -5.72 14.83
N CYS A 62 -1.79 -4.95 15.38
CA CYS A 62 -2.07 -4.95 16.82
C CYS A 62 -2.46 -6.35 17.32
N LEU A 63 -3.40 -7.01 16.65
CA LEU A 63 -3.80 -8.38 17.00
C LEU A 63 -2.67 -9.40 16.78
N ALA A 64 -1.85 -9.20 15.75
CA ALA A 64 -0.83 -10.18 15.38
C ALA A 64 0.41 -10.11 16.26
N TYR A 65 0.82 -8.92 16.68
CA TYR A 65 2.13 -8.70 17.28
C TYR A 65 2.07 -8.38 18.77
N PHE A 66 0.96 -7.79 19.26
CA PHE A 66 0.88 -7.33 20.64
C PHE A 66 0.11 -8.28 21.59
N GLN A 67 -0.55 -9.34 21.06
CA GLN A 67 -1.28 -10.31 21.89
C GLN A 67 -0.45 -11.54 22.31
N GLY A 68 0.89 -11.51 22.17
CA GLY A 68 1.75 -12.65 22.49
C GLY A 68 3.14 -12.24 22.94
N ASP A 69 4.13 -13.09 22.61
CA ASP A 69 5.53 -12.79 22.88
C ASP A 69 6.00 -11.60 22.04
N THR A 70 6.15 -10.44 22.68
CA THR A 70 6.49 -9.15 22.07
C THR A 70 7.74 -9.23 21.22
N ARG A 71 8.75 -9.99 21.66
CA ARG A 71 10.02 -10.13 20.93
C ARG A 71 9.84 -10.85 19.59
N ARG A 72 9.03 -11.91 19.56
CA ARG A 72 8.69 -12.61 18.31
C ARG A 72 7.83 -11.75 17.42
N GLY A 73 6.92 -10.98 18.00
CA GLY A 73 6.08 -10.02 17.30
C GLY A 73 6.92 -8.99 16.54
N ILE A 74 7.89 -8.36 17.20
CA ILE A 74 8.79 -7.36 16.58
C ILE A 74 9.57 -7.96 15.41
N VAL A 75 10.14 -9.16 15.56
CA VAL A 75 10.88 -9.81 14.46
C VAL A 75 9.97 -10.08 13.26
N HIS A 76 8.74 -10.53 13.48
CA HIS A 76 7.78 -10.71 12.40
C HIS A 76 7.39 -9.38 11.73
N MET A 77 7.21 -8.34 12.51
CA MET A 77 6.89 -7.00 12.03
C MET A 77 8.02 -6.46 11.13
N LEU A 78 9.27 -6.51 11.58
CA LEU A 78 10.44 -6.11 10.79
C LEU A 78 10.58 -6.92 9.49
N ARG A 79 10.34 -8.22 9.54
CA ARG A 79 10.36 -9.07 8.33
C ARG A 79 9.30 -8.64 7.32
N ASN A 80 8.11 -8.32 7.79
CA ASN A 80 7.03 -7.86 6.91
C ASN A 80 7.28 -6.46 6.37
N MET A 81 7.86 -5.55 7.16
CA MET A 81 8.32 -4.24 6.71
C MET A 81 9.33 -4.38 5.55
N ILE A 82 10.33 -5.24 5.70
CA ILE A 82 11.32 -5.48 4.64
C ILE A 82 10.65 -6.02 3.37
N ARG A 83 9.68 -6.94 3.50
CA ARG A 83 8.93 -7.46 2.35
C ARG A 83 8.14 -6.37 1.64
N LEU A 84 7.50 -5.47 2.38
CA LEU A 84 6.75 -4.33 1.82
C LEU A 84 7.69 -3.36 1.11
N LEU A 85 8.85 -3.05 1.69
CA LEU A 85 9.87 -2.22 1.03
C LEU A 85 10.40 -2.86 -0.25
N LEU A 86 10.66 -4.16 -0.24
CA LEU A 86 11.07 -4.88 -1.46
C LEU A 86 9.97 -4.84 -2.52
N ALA A 87 8.71 -5.04 -2.15
CA ALA A 87 7.58 -4.94 -3.06
C ALA A 87 7.45 -3.51 -3.62
N PHE A 88 7.65 -2.48 -2.79
CA PHE A 88 7.72 -1.09 -3.23
C PHE A 88 8.81 -0.87 -4.27
N TYR A 89 10.05 -1.31 -4.02
CA TYR A 89 11.14 -1.14 -4.96
C TYR A 89 10.90 -1.87 -6.28
N ILE A 90 10.42 -3.11 -6.24
CA ILE A 90 10.09 -3.89 -7.44
C ILE A 90 8.99 -3.19 -8.25
N SER A 91 7.90 -2.76 -7.59
CA SER A 91 6.79 -2.05 -8.23
C SER A 91 7.23 -0.73 -8.85
N SER A 92 8.02 0.06 -8.12
CA SER A 92 8.56 1.34 -8.59
C SER A 92 9.47 1.17 -9.81
N LEU A 93 10.37 0.19 -9.77
CA LEU A 93 11.25 -0.12 -10.90
C LEU A 93 10.46 -0.62 -12.11
N ALA A 94 9.46 -1.49 -11.90
CA ALA A 94 8.59 -1.96 -12.97
C ALA A 94 7.79 -0.81 -13.60
N TYR A 95 7.23 0.09 -12.80
CA TYR A 95 6.52 1.26 -13.30
C TYR A 95 7.43 2.16 -14.14
N MET A 96 8.65 2.43 -13.66
CA MET A 96 9.65 3.22 -14.40
C MET A 96 10.05 2.53 -15.71
N ALA A 97 10.17 1.19 -15.69
CA ALA A 97 10.53 0.41 -16.87
C ALA A 97 9.47 0.48 -17.96
N PHE A 98 8.22 0.23 -17.59
CA PHE A 98 7.15 0.01 -18.56
C PHE A 98 6.43 1.31 -18.95
N LYS A 99 6.26 2.26 -18.03
CA LYS A 99 5.50 3.48 -18.30
C LYS A 99 6.37 4.69 -18.61
N GLU A 100 7.43 4.92 -17.85
CA GLU A 100 8.28 6.11 -18.06
C GLU A 100 9.44 5.86 -19.04
N GLN A 101 9.77 4.61 -19.37
CA GLN A 101 10.89 4.21 -20.24
C GLN A 101 12.25 4.86 -19.83
N LYS A 102 12.42 5.18 -18.55
CA LYS A 102 13.55 5.96 -18.02
C LYS A 102 14.50 5.15 -17.13
N ILE A 103 14.55 3.82 -17.29
CA ILE A 103 15.32 2.91 -16.42
C ILE A 103 16.80 3.29 -16.30
N PHE A 104 17.37 3.95 -17.32
CA PHE A 104 18.81 4.18 -17.40
C PHE A 104 19.30 5.50 -16.77
N ARG A 105 18.43 6.30 -16.15
CA ARG A 105 18.88 7.50 -15.42
C ARG A 105 19.25 7.14 -13.99
N LYS A 106 20.55 7.09 -13.71
CA LYS A 106 21.11 6.77 -12.38
C LYS A 106 20.55 7.65 -11.25
N ASP A 107 20.25 8.91 -11.56
CA ASP A 107 19.66 9.86 -10.61
C ASP A 107 18.28 9.42 -10.13
N PHE A 108 17.45 8.90 -11.05
CA PHE A 108 16.11 8.38 -10.73
C PHE A 108 16.14 7.16 -9.83
N ILE A 109 17.03 6.21 -10.13
CA ILE A 109 17.20 5.00 -9.29
C ILE A 109 17.63 5.41 -7.88
N ARG A 110 18.53 6.38 -7.78
CA ARG A 110 19.00 6.90 -6.50
C ARG A 110 17.88 7.57 -5.71
N GLU A 111 17.01 8.36 -6.35
CA GLU A 111 15.86 9.02 -5.72
C GLU A 111 14.83 8.00 -5.18
N VAL A 112 14.56 6.92 -5.92
CA VAL A 112 13.68 5.84 -5.48
C VAL A 112 14.31 5.06 -4.32
N LEU A 113 15.61 4.73 -4.40
CA LEU A 113 16.31 4.01 -3.33
C LEU A 113 16.40 4.83 -2.04
N THR A 114 16.50 6.16 -2.15
CA THR A 114 16.53 7.06 -0.97
C THR A 114 15.13 7.46 -0.47
N LEU A 115 14.05 6.85 -1.00
CA LEU A 115 12.66 7.17 -0.67
C LEU A 115 12.32 8.67 -0.86
N ARG A 116 12.99 9.33 -1.79
CA ARG A 116 12.71 10.74 -2.16
C ARG A 116 11.68 10.87 -3.28
N ARG A 117 11.40 9.77 -3.96
CA ARG A 117 10.45 9.73 -5.06
C ARG A 117 9.64 8.44 -5.01
N TYR A 118 8.33 8.58 -5.15
CA TYR A 118 7.36 7.50 -5.16
C TYR A 118 6.73 7.38 -6.56
N PRO A 119 7.32 6.58 -7.48
CA PRO A 119 6.78 6.42 -8.82
C PRO A 119 5.47 5.66 -8.81
N GLY A 120 4.48 6.18 -9.50
CA GLY A 120 3.17 5.54 -9.63
C GLY A 120 2.40 5.47 -8.32
N TRP A 121 1.67 4.36 -8.14
CA TRP A 121 0.85 4.13 -6.94
C TRP A 121 1.56 3.32 -5.85
N SER A 122 2.88 3.23 -5.90
CA SER A 122 3.67 2.45 -4.94
C SER A 122 3.84 3.14 -3.58
N GLU A 123 3.48 4.42 -3.46
CA GLU A 123 3.59 5.20 -2.22
C GLU A 123 2.85 4.58 -1.04
N PHE A 124 1.72 3.90 -1.26
CA PHE A 124 0.99 3.25 -0.19
C PHE A 124 1.76 2.07 0.44
N LEU A 125 2.58 1.37 -0.35
CA LEU A 125 3.45 0.29 0.16
C LEU A 125 4.54 0.85 1.07
N ALA A 126 5.11 2.01 0.72
CA ALA A 126 6.07 2.72 1.57
C ALA A 126 5.41 3.16 2.88
N SER A 127 4.20 3.76 2.81
CA SER A 127 3.45 4.18 4.00
C SER A 127 3.13 3.00 4.93
N PHE A 128 2.78 1.83 4.40
CA PHE A 128 2.61 0.63 5.23
C PHE A 128 3.90 0.14 5.87
N ALA A 129 5.04 0.28 5.19
CA ALA A 129 6.32 -0.05 5.76
C ALA A 129 6.71 0.93 6.88
N GLU A 130 6.43 2.23 6.70
CA GLU A 130 6.67 3.27 7.71
C GLU A 130 5.83 3.08 8.98
N VAL A 131 4.57 2.63 8.84
CA VAL A 131 3.70 2.34 10.00
C VAL A 131 4.22 1.15 10.83
N LEU A 132 5.04 0.28 10.24
CA LEU A 132 5.67 -0.84 10.94
C LEU A 132 6.99 -0.45 11.64
N LEU A 133 7.51 0.74 11.44
CA LEU A 133 8.69 1.28 12.13
C LEU A 133 8.34 1.85 13.49
#